data_e3e38384f9c74858e972ed0c419a5a60
#
_entry.id   e3e38384f9c74858e972ed0c419a5a60
#
_cell.length_a   1.000
_cell.length_b   1.000
_cell.length_c   1.000
_cell.angle_alpha   90.00
_cell.angle_beta   90.00
_cell.angle_gamma   90.00
#
_symmetry.space_group_name_H-M   'P 1'
#
loop_
_entity.id
_entity.type
_entity.pdbx_description
1 polymer ?
#
loop_
_entity_poly.entity_id
_entity_poly.type
_entity_poly.pdbx_seq_one_letter_code
_entity_poly.pdbx_strand_id
1 'polypeptide(L)'
;MILMWPHFSPVLFSIGPFSIHYYALAYITALLIGWRLVRHTASMTPVAATGEQVDDFLTWATLGIILGGRLGYVIFYQPLFFATHPLRIIAVWDGGMSFHGGFLGVTIAIIWFCVKNHIHPLRFADRIAVAVPMGLFLGRCANFINGELWGRPAAPWFPLPMIYPQSGSMVPRYPSELIEASLEGIVLFIVMLIAVRFEKLRFCSGALTGIFVAGYGIARITGEFFREPDWFLGFLPFGTTMGQILSIPMILAGIGLILWGAKHKSA
;
A
#
# COMPACT_ATOMS: atom_id res chain seq x y z
N MET A 1 8.31 28.81 6.94
CA MET A 1 8.54 29.08 5.48
C MET A 1 7.41 28.40 4.72
N ILE A 2 6.66 29.11 3.86
CA ILE A 2 5.60 28.52 3.04
C ILE A 2 6.21 28.14 1.69
N LEU A 3 5.99 26.90 1.27
CA LEU A 3 6.49 26.39 0.00
C LEU A 3 5.35 26.37 -1.04
N MET A 4 5.69 26.61 -2.29
CA MET A 4 4.78 26.34 -3.40
C MET A 4 5.02 24.91 -3.86
N TRP A 5 3.96 24.13 -4.07
CA TRP A 5 4.10 22.80 -4.66
C TRP A 5 4.77 22.91 -6.03
N PRO A 6 5.87 22.17 -6.25
CA PRO A 6 6.57 22.24 -7.54
C PRO A 6 5.67 21.65 -8.63
N HIS A 7 5.43 22.40 -9.69
CA HIS A 7 4.56 21.98 -10.81
C HIS A 7 5.20 20.83 -11.60
N PHE A 8 5.11 19.62 -11.05
CA PHE A 8 5.55 18.42 -11.76
C PHE A 8 4.54 18.03 -12.86
N SER A 9 5.04 17.61 -14.01
CA SER A 9 4.22 16.86 -14.96
C SER A 9 3.99 15.46 -14.40
N PRO A 10 2.77 14.92 -14.35
CA PRO A 10 2.54 13.51 -13.99
C PRO A 10 3.10 12.54 -15.02
N VAL A 11 3.37 13.03 -16.24
CA VAL A 11 3.94 12.27 -17.35
C VAL A 11 5.46 12.45 -17.36
N LEU A 12 6.19 11.34 -17.26
CA LEU A 12 7.65 11.33 -17.35
C LEU A 12 8.12 11.62 -18.78
N PHE A 13 7.58 10.90 -19.74
CA PHE A 13 7.77 11.16 -21.17
C PHE A 13 6.68 10.49 -22.01
N SER A 14 6.52 10.93 -23.25
CA SER A 14 5.55 10.36 -24.21
C SER A 14 6.26 9.93 -25.50
N ILE A 15 5.86 8.77 -26.02
CA ILE A 15 6.31 8.25 -27.33
C ILE A 15 5.06 8.06 -28.19
N GLY A 16 4.82 8.97 -29.09
CA GLY A 16 3.58 9.00 -29.87
C GLY A 16 2.34 9.09 -28.96
N PRO A 17 1.36 8.18 -29.09
CA PRO A 17 0.15 8.20 -28.27
C PRO A 17 0.36 7.61 -26.86
N PHE A 18 1.52 7.02 -26.56
CA PHE A 18 1.80 6.37 -25.28
C PHE A 18 2.52 7.31 -24.32
N SER A 19 1.89 7.61 -23.19
CA SER A 19 2.48 8.39 -22.11
C SER A 19 2.87 7.51 -20.93
N ILE A 20 4.13 7.59 -20.50
CA ILE A 20 4.63 6.90 -19.31
C ILE A 20 4.52 7.85 -18.11
N HIS A 21 3.75 7.44 -17.12
CA HIS A 21 3.48 8.21 -15.91
C HIS A 21 4.43 7.80 -14.78
N TYR A 22 4.81 8.76 -13.93
CA TYR A 22 5.58 8.46 -12.71
C TYR A 22 4.91 7.41 -11.82
N TYR A 23 3.58 7.37 -11.82
CA TYR A 23 2.81 6.36 -11.08
C TYR A 23 3.12 4.93 -11.55
N ALA A 24 3.15 4.71 -12.86
CA ALA A 24 3.51 3.40 -13.42
C ALA A 24 4.95 3.02 -13.07
N LEU A 25 5.88 3.98 -13.14
CA LEU A 25 7.27 3.76 -12.75
C LEU A 25 7.40 3.41 -11.27
N ALA A 26 6.66 4.10 -10.39
CA ALA A 26 6.62 3.81 -8.96
C ALA A 26 6.13 2.37 -8.69
N TYR A 27 5.06 1.92 -9.37
CA TYR A 27 4.55 0.55 -9.25
C TYR A 27 5.56 -0.50 -9.73
N ILE A 28 6.16 -0.30 -10.90
CA ILE A 28 7.18 -1.24 -11.44
C ILE A 28 8.38 -1.30 -10.50
N THR A 29 8.87 -0.15 -10.03
CA THR A 29 9.99 -0.09 -9.09
C THR A 29 9.65 -0.77 -7.77
N ALA A 30 8.43 -0.56 -7.25
CA ALA A 30 7.94 -1.21 -6.04
C ALA A 30 7.91 -2.74 -6.18
N LEU A 31 7.43 -3.24 -7.32
CA LEU A 31 7.40 -4.68 -7.61
C LEU A 31 8.81 -5.28 -7.71
N LEU A 32 9.74 -4.61 -8.39
CA LEU A 32 11.12 -5.09 -8.55
C LEU A 32 11.89 -5.09 -7.21
N ILE A 33 11.78 -4.01 -6.43
CA ILE A 33 12.38 -3.95 -5.10
C ILE A 33 11.72 -4.97 -4.18
N GLY A 34 10.40 -5.06 -4.21
CA GLY A 34 9.62 -6.01 -3.43
C GLY A 34 10.01 -7.45 -3.73
N TRP A 35 10.07 -7.82 -5.01
CA TRP A 35 10.55 -9.13 -5.45
C TRP A 35 11.94 -9.47 -4.88
N ARG A 36 12.90 -8.54 -5.03
CA ARG A 36 14.27 -8.76 -4.53
C ARG A 36 14.30 -8.94 -3.01
N LEU A 37 13.54 -8.14 -2.27
CA LEU A 37 13.44 -8.25 -0.82
C LEU A 37 12.78 -9.55 -0.38
N VAL A 38 11.67 -9.94 -1.00
CA VAL A 38 10.98 -11.19 -0.70
C VAL A 38 11.89 -12.38 -1.03
N ARG A 39 12.59 -12.36 -2.17
CA ARG A 39 13.54 -13.42 -2.56
C ARG A 39 14.66 -13.58 -1.52
N HIS A 40 15.21 -12.46 -1.03
CA HIS A 40 16.23 -12.47 0.00
C HIS A 40 15.68 -12.95 1.35
N THR A 41 14.56 -12.42 1.79
CA THR A 41 14.01 -12.75 3.12
C THR A 41 13.36 -14.13 3.16
N ALA A 42 12.80 -14.64 2.06
CA ALA A 42 12.23 -15.97 1.98
C ALA A 42 13.25 -17.08 2.16
N SER A 43 14.51 -16.85 1.78
CA SER A 43 15.62 -17.80 1.98
C SER A 43 16.19 -17.80 3.41
N MET A 44 15.79 -16.83 4.26
CA MET A 44 16.22 -16.81 5.66
C MET A 44 15.55 -17.92 6.46
N THR A 45 16.29 -18.51 7.43
CA THR A 45 15.75 -19.53 8.35
C THR A 45 14.67 -18.95 9.28
N PRO A 46 13.51 -19.62 9.44
CA PRO A 46 13.03 -20.76 8.67
C PRO A 46 12.70 -20.38 7.23
N VAL A 47 13.11 -21.19 6.26
CA VAL A 47 12.87 -20.94 4.84
C VAL A 47 11.37 -20.89 4.57
N ALA A 48 10.92 -19.81 3.93
CA ALA A 48 9.51 -19.61 3.60
C ALA A 48 9.16 -20.11 2.19
N ALA A 49 10.06 -19.89 1.23
CA ALA A 49 9.92 -20.33 -0.15
C ALA A 49 11.31 -20.35 -0.82
N THR A 50 11.44 -21.10 -1.91
CA THR A 50 12.64 -21.08 -2.75
C THR A 50 12.69 -19.81 -3.60
N GLY A 51 13.89 -19.47 -4.13
CA GLY A 51 14.03 -18.33 -5.05
C GLY A 51 13.16 -18.47 -6.29
N GLU A 52 13.06 -19.66 -6.87
CA GLU A 52 12.22 -19.97 -8.06
C GLU A 52 10.73 -19.77 -7.72
N GLN A 53 10.28 -20.24 -6.56
CA GLN A 53 8.90 -20.02 -6.12
C GLN A 53 8.57 -18.54 -5.95
N VAL A 54 9.52 -17.73 -5.48
CA VAL A 54 9.31 -16.26 -5.38
C VAL A 54 9.28 -15.62 -6.77
N ASP A 55 10.10 -16.09 -7.70
CA ASP A 55 10.11 -15.61 -9.09
C ASP A 55 8.77 -15.91 -9.78
N ASP A 56 8.25 -17.12 -9.62
CA ASP A 56 6.94 -17.53 -10.13
C ASP A 56 5.80 -16.73 -9.49
N PHE A 57 5.89 -16.49 -8.17
CA PHE A 57 4.88 -15.72 -7.44
C PHE A 57 4.75 -14.28 -7.94
N LEU A 58 5.81 -13.66 -8.47
CA LEU A 58 5.76 -12.30 -9.02
C LEU A 58 4.67 -12.16 -10.09
N THR A 59 4.53 -13.16 -10.95
CA THR A 59 3.47 -13.19 -11.97
C THR A 59 2.09 -13.26 -11.33
N TRP A 60 1.89 -14.12 -10.35
CA TRP A 60 0.61 -14.26 -9.65
C TRP A 60 0.26 -13.02 -8.82
N ALA A 61 1.23 -12.38 -8.18
CA ALA A 61 1.05 -11.12 -7.48
C ALA A 61 0.59 -10.02 -8.44
N THR A 62 1.27 -9.88 -9.58
CA THR A 62 0.94 -8.88 -10.59
C THR A 62 -0.46 -9.09 -11.15
N LEU A 63 -0.80 -10.32 -11.53
CA LEU A 63 -2.16 -10.66 -11.98
C LEU A 63 -3.21 -10.41 -10.90
N GLY A 64 -2.93 -10.80 -9.66
CA GLY A 64 -3.81 -10.55 -8.51
C GLY A 64 -4.11 -9.06 -8.31
N ILE A 65 -3.08 -8.22 -8.37
CA ILE A 65 -3.22 -6.75 -8.25
C ILE A 65 -4.07 -6.19 -9.40
N ILE A 66 -3.75 -6.54 -10.64
CA ILE A 66 -4.42 -5.98 -11.82
C ILE A 66 -5.87 -6.46 -11.91
N LEU A 67 -6.08 -7.77 -11.86
CA LEU A 67 -7.42 -8.36 -11.98
C LEU A 67 -8.29 -7.99 -10.78
N GLY A 68 -7.75 -8.12 -9.58
CA GLY A 68 -8.46 -7.73 -8.36
C GLY A 68 -8.80 -6.25 -8.33
N GLY A 69 -7.85 -5.38 -8.67
CA GLY A 69 -8.05 -3.93 -8.73
C GLY A 69 -9.13 -3.55 -9.74
N ARG A 70 -9.10 -4.16 -10.93
CA ARG A 70 -10.11 -3.90 -11.97
C ARG A 70 -11.49 -4.42 -11.60
N LEU A 71 -11.58 -5.69 -11.16
CA LEU A 71 -12.85 -6.28 -10.75
C LEU A 71 -13.47 -5.55 -9.55
N GLY A 72 -12.64 -5.15 -8.59
CA GLY A 72 -13.11 -4.35 -7.46
C GLY A 72 -13.66 -2.99 -7.91
N TYR A 73 -13.03 -2.33 -8.89
CA TYR A 73 -13.56 -1.10 -9.45
C TYR A 73 -14.90 -1.32 -10.18
N VAL A 74 -14.98 -2.33 -11.02
CA VAL A 74 -16.19 -2.71 -11.77
C VAL A 74 -17.38 -2.95 -10.83
N ILE A 75 -17.15 -3.74 -9.77
CA ILE A 75 -18.23 -4.19 -8.88
C ILE A 75 -18.69 -3.08 -7.92
N PHE A 76 -17.74 -2.33 -7.36
CA PHE A 76 -18.05 -1.40 -6.26
C PHE A 76 -18.23 0.06 -6.68
N TYR A 77 -17.65 0.49 -7.81
CA TYR A 77 -17.70 1.89 -8.21
C TYR A 77 -18.66 2.18 -9.36
N GLN A 78 -18.74 1.31 -10.36
CA GLN A 78 -19.57 1.54 -11.55
C GLN A 78 -20.29 0.28 -12.06
N PRO A 79 -21.01 -0.49 -11.21
CA PRO A 79 -21.60 -1.77 -11.61
C PRO A 79 -22.61 -1.65 -12.78
N LEU A 80 -23.44 -0.62 -12.76
CA LEU A 80 -24.46 -0.41 -13.81
C LEU A 80 -23.83 -0.06 -15.17
N PHE A 81 -22.76 0.74 -15.18
CA PHE A 81 -22.03 1.06 -16.41
C PHE A 81 -21.44 -0.20 -17.04
N PHE A 82 -20.77 -1.03 -16.25
CA PHE A 82 -20.14 -2.25 -16.77
C PHE A 82 -21.13 -3.37 -17.09
N ALA A 83 -22.31 -3.39 -16.47
CA ALA A 83 -23.38 -4.29 -16.87
C ALA A 83 -23.88 -4.01 -18.29
N THR A 84 -23.89 -2.73 -18.71
CA THR A 84 -24.29 -2.31 -20.06
C THR A 84 -23.12 -2.29 -21.06
N HIS A 85 -21.88 -2.26 -20.58
CA HIS A 85 -20.67 -2.20 -21.41
C HIS A 85 -19.64 -3.27 -21.01
N PRO A 86 -19.95 -4.58 -21.11
CA PRO A 86 -19.10 -5.66 -20.54
C PRO A 86 -17.69 -5.72 -21.15
N LEU A 87 -17.49 -5.34 -22.40
CA LEU A 87 -16.18 -5.30 -23.03
C LEU A 87 -15.24 -4.24 -22.40
N ARG A 88 -15.81 -3.22 -21.74
CA ARG A 88 -15.00 -2.22 -21.03
C ARG A 88 -14.37 -2.77 -19.74
N ILE A 89 -14.82 -3.92 -19.23
CA ILE A 89 -14.25 -4.56 -18.04
C ILE A 89 -12.76 -4.84 -18.23
N ILE A 90 -12.36 -5.31 -19.41
CA ILE A 90 -10.95 -5.66 -19.72
C ILE A 90 -10.10 -4.44 -20.11
N ALA A 91 -10.68 -3.28 -20.34
CA ALA A 91 -9.99 -2.07 -20.73
C ALA A 91 -9.31 -1.40 -19.53
N VAL A 92 -8.25 -2.03 -18.99
CA VAL A 92 -7.49 -1.52 -17.82
C VAL A 92 -6.75 -0.21 -18.13
N TRP A 93 -6.48 0.06 -19.41
CA TRP A 93 -5.83 1.29 -19.89
C TRP A 93 -6.71 2.52 -19.81
N ASP A 94 -8.04 2.37 -19.68
CA ASP A 94 -8.97 3.48 -19.45
C ASP A 94 -8.96 3.97 -18.00
N GLY A 95 -8.11 3.38 -17.13
CA GLY A 95 -8.05 3.67 -15.71
C GLY A 95 -9.16 2.96 -14.91
N GLY A 96 -9.37 3.39 -13.67
CA GLY A 96 -10.36 2.78 -12.77
C GLY A 96 -9.86 1.50 -12.12
N MET A 97 -9.14 1.67 -11.01
CA MET A 97 -8.62 0.58 -10.18
C MET A 97 -9.05 0.78 -8.73
N SER A 98 -9.42 -0.29 -8.07
CA SER A 98 -9.78 -0.31 -6.66
C SER A 98 -8.59 -0.82 -5.82
N PHE A 99 -8.15 -0.02 -4.85
CA PHE A 99 -7.12 -0.47 -3.90
C PHE A 99 -7.57 -1.73 -3.14
N HIS A 100 -8.79 -1.74 -2.62
CA HIS A 100 -9.33 -2.90 -1.89
C HIS A 100 -9.44 -4.14 -2.78
N GLY A 101 -9.86 -3.94 -4.04
CA GLY A 101 -9.88 -5.03 -5.02
C GLY A 101 -8.48 -5.60 -5.28
N GLY A 102 -7.48 -4.75 -5.48
CA GLY A 102 -6.10 -5.19 -5.65
C GLY A 102 -5.54 -5.92 -4.43
N PHE A 103 -5.83 -5.42 -3.22
CA PHE A 103 -5.45 -6.07 -1.97
C PHE A 103 -6.09 -7.47 -1.82
N LEU A 104 -7.38 -7.60 -2.09
CA LEU A 104 -8.06 -8.90 -2.08
C LEU A 104 -7.50 -9.83 -3.15
N GLY A 105 -7.28 -9.33 -4.35
CA GLY A 105 -6.72 -10.11 -5.45
C GLY A 105 -5.33 -10.67 -5.13
N VAL A 106 -4.42 -9.86 -4.56
CA VAL A 106 -3.11 -10.35 -4.16
C VAL A 106 -3.19 -11.31 -2.97
N THR A 107 -4.11 -11.09 -2.03
CA THR A 107 -4.33 -11.99 -0.90
C THR A 107 -4.78 -13.38 -1.38
N ILE A 108 -5.73 -13.41 -2.31
CA ILE A 108 -6.19 -14.67 -2.95
C ILE A 108 -5.02 -15.34 -3.70
N ALA A 109 -4.23 -14.56 -4.43
CA ALA A 109 -3.06 -15.08 -5.14
C ALA A 109 -2.03 -15.70 -4.18
N ILE A 110 -1.76 -15.07 -3.03
CA ILE A 110 -0.87 -15.62 -1.99
C ILE A 110 -1.41 -16.97 -1.49
N ILE A 111 -2.67 -17.00 -1.08
CA ILE A 111 -3.27 -18.23 -0.51
C ILE A 111 -3.26 -19.35 -1.54
N TRP A 112 -3.75 -19.08 -2.76
CA TRP A 112 -3.81 -20.07 -3.82
C TRP A 112 -2.41 -20.57 -4.21
N PHE A 113 -1.45 -19.68 -4.39
CA PHE A 113 -0.07 -20.04 -4.72
C PHE A 113 0.58 -20.89 -3.64
N CYS A 114 0.38 -20.55 -2.38
CA CYS A 114 0.92 -21.28 -1.25
C CYS A 114 0.31 -22.69 -1.15
N VAL A 115 -1.00 -22.84 -1.32
CA VAL A 115 -1.67 -24.14 -1.31
C VAL A 115 -1.15 -25.01 -2.45
N LYS A 116 -1.06 -24.45 -3.66
CA LYS A 116 -0.58 -25.18 -4.85
C LYS A 116 0.87 -25.66 -4.73
N ASN A 117 1.73 -24.87 -4.09
CA ASN A 117 3.17 -25.15 -3.98
C ASN A 117 3.57 -25.74 -2.61
N HIS A 118 2.61 -26.13 -1.76
CA HIS A 118 2.83 -26.66 -0.41
C HIS A 118 3.68 -25.72 0.48
N ILE A 119 3.49 -24.41 0.32
CA ILE A 119 4.13 -23.36 1.11
C ILE A 119 3.22 -22.97 2.27
N HIS A 120 3.80 -22.68 3.45
CA HIS A 120 3.02 -22.20 4.59
C HIS A 120 2.56 -20.75 4.37
N PRO A 121 1.23 -20.46 4.21
CA PRO A 121 0.76 -19.15 3.76
C PRO A 121 1.19 -17.98 4.66
N LEU A 122 1.06 -18.14 5.99
CA LEU A 122 1.43 -17.05 6.92
C LEU A 122 2.93 -16.80 6.94
N ARG A 123 3.77 -17.85 6.81
CA ARG A 123 5.22 -17.68 6.73
C ARG A 123 5.64 -16.94 5.46
N PHE A 124 4.97 -17.24 4.35
CA PHE A 124 5.21 -16.54 3.09
C PHE A 124 4.70 -15.10 3.12
N ALA A 125 3.49 -14.88 3.65
CA ALA A 125 2.94 -13.55 3.88
C ALA A 125 3.84 -12.68 4.75
N ASP A 126 4.51 -13.24 5.77
CA ASP A 126 5.49 -12.55 6.60
C ASP A 126 6.65 -11.98 5.77
N ARG A 127 7.11 -12.70 4.75
CA ARG A 127 8.20 -12.23 3.87
C ARG A 127 7.73 -11.13 2.93
N ILE A 128 6.51 -11.25 2.42
CA ILE A 128 5.87 -10.22 1.60
C ILE A 128 5.65 -8.95 2.42
N ALA A 129 5.18 -9.06 3.66
CA ALA A 129 4.92 -7.93 4.54
C ALA A 129 6.16 -7.05 4.78
N VAL A 130 7.38 -7.61 4.72
CA VAL A 130 8.63 -6.82 4.81
C VAL A 130 8.80 -5.86 3.63
N ALA A 131 8.30 -6.23 2.46
CA ALA A 131 8.47 -5.45 1.24
C ALA A 131 7.38 -4.38 1.01
N VAL A 132 6.17 -4.60 1.57
CA VAL A 132 5.01 -3.72 1.33
C VAL A 132 5.24 -2.26 1.64
N PRO A 133 5.91 -1.86 2.76
CA PRO A 133 6.12 -0.45 3.08
C PRO A 133 6.89 0.33 2.01
N MET A 134 7.81 -0.31 1.28
CA MET A 134 8.52 0.32 0.17
C MET A 134 7.56 0.67 -0.98
N GLY A 135 6.57 -0.19 -1.24
CA GLY A 135 5.52 0.08 -2.21
C GLY A 135 4.63 1.26 -1.80
N LEU A 136 4.28 1.33 -0.51
CA LEU A 136 3.52 2.46 0.05
C LEU A 136 4.31 3.76 -0.09
N PHE A 137 5.60 3.76 0.25
CA PHE A 137 6.48 4.92 0.07
C PHE A 137 6.47 5.43 -1.36
N LEU A 138 6.74 4.57 -2.33
CA LEU A 138 6.80 4.95 -3.75
C LEU A 138 5.43 5.42 -4.27
N GLY A 139 4.35 4.79 -3.83
CA GLY A 139 2.99 5.23 -4.15
C GLY A 139 2.67 6.64 -3.63
N ARG A 140 3.06 6.95 -2.38
CA ARG A 140 2.88 8.30 -1.80
C ARG A 140 3.75 9.35 -2.50
N CYS A 141 4.99 8.99 -2.89
CA CYS A 141 5.81 9.88 -3.71
C CYS A 141 5.15 10.16 -5.07
N ALA A 142 4.52 9.16 -5.69
CA ALA A 142 3.78 9.36 -6.92
C ALA A 142 2.54 10.25 -6.73
N ASN A 143 1.79 10.11 -5.61
CA ASN A 143 0.70 11.03 -5.27
C ASN A 143 1.21 12.47 -5.15
N PHE A 144 2.35 12.69 -4.49
CA PHE A 144 2.96 14.01 -4.37
C PHE A 144 3.35 14.60 -5.73
N ILE A 145 3.94 13.79 -6.64
CA ILE A 145 4.28 14.22 -8.00
C ILE A 145 3.01 14.57 -8.80
N ASN A 146 1.92 13.83 -8.61
CA ASN A 146 0.65 14.12 -9.26
C ASN A 146 -0.07 15.34 -8.64
N GLY A 147 0.36 15.83 -7.47
CA GLY A 147 -0.31 16.91 -6.74
C GLY A 147 -1.70 16.54 -6.27
N GLU A 148 -1.87 15.32 -5.77
CA GLU A 148 -3.14 14.79 -5.29
C GLU A 148 -3.04 14.30 -3.84
N LEU A 149 -4.17 14.20 -3.14
CA LEU A 149 -4.25 13.74 -1.76
C LEU A 149 -3.52 14.65 -0.75
N TRP A 150 -3.47 15.95 -1.03
CA TRP A 150 -2.94 16.98 -0.12
C TRP A 150 -3.68 16.99 1.22
N GLY A 151 -3.05 17.61 2.21
CA GLY A 151 -3.58 17.68 3.57
C GLY A 151 -4.52 18.84 3.84
N ARG A 152 -4.99 18.88 5.10
CA ARG A 152 -5.79 19.97 5.67
C ARG A 152 -5.01 21.28 5.67
N PRO A 153 -5.68 22.43 5.87
CA PRO A 153 -5.00 23.70 6.16
C PRO A 153 -4.00 23.51 7.29
N ALA A 154 -2.75 23.92 7.06
CA ALA A 154 -1.68 23.69 8.01
C ALA A 154 -1.77 24.68 9.18
N ALA A 155 -1.48 24.19 10.39
CA ALA A 155 -1.38 25.04 11.56
C ALA A 155 -0.16 25.98 11.45
N PRO A 156 -0.23 27.18 12.06
CA PRO A 156 0.85 28.20 11.96
C PRO A 156 2.22 27.73 12.45
N TRP A 157 2.25 26.77 13.37
CA TRP A 157 3.48 26.20 13.92
C TRP A 157 4.15 25.15 13.01
N PHE A 158 3.46 24.67 11.98
CA PHE A 158 4.02 23.63 11.11
C PHE A 158 5.17 24.20 10.26
N PRO A 159 6.36 23.57 10.21
CA PRO A 159 7.55 24.20 9.66
C PRO A 159 7.56 24.32 8.13
N LEU A 160 6.89 23.42 7.42
CA LEU A 160 6.96 23.30 5.95
C LEU A 160 5.55 23.17 5.32
N PRO A 161 4.63 24.14 5.54
CA PRO A 161 3.33 24.11 4.87
C PRO A 161 3.50 24.39 3.38
N MET A 162 2.64 23.77 2.57
CA MET A 162 2.73 23.84 1.12
C MET A 162 1.41 24.33 0.50
N ILE A 163 1.51 25.19 -0.51
CA ILE A 163 0.35 25.62 -1.30
C ILE A 163 0.25 24.70 -2.51
N TYR A 164 -0.93 24.11 -2.69
CA TYR A 164 -1.28 23.24 -3.82
C TYR A 164 -2.24 23.96 -4.74
N PRO A 165 -1.81 24.47 -5.89
CA PRO A 165 -2.69 25.18 -6.83
C PRO A 165 -3.87 24.32 -7.29
N GLN A 166 -3.69 22.99 -7.38
CA GLN A 166 -4.71 22.03 -7.77
C GLN A 166 -5.89 21.95 -6.77
N SER A 167 -5.66 22.40 -5.52
CA SER A 167 -6.73 22.50 -4.51
C SER A 167 -7.74 23.62 -4.80
N GLY A 168 -7.47 24.48 -5.80
CA GLY A 168 -8.27 25.67 -6.07
C GLY A 168 -8.15 26.75 -4.99
N SER A 169 -7.16 26.66 -4.07
CA SER A 169 -7.01 27.55 -2.93
C SER A 169 -5.53 27.89 -2.71
N MET A 170 -5.26 29.12 -2.26
CA MET A 170 -3.92 29.55 -1.85
C MET A 170 -3.65 29.33 -0.36
N VAL A 171 -4.49 28.55 0.33
CA VAL A 171 -4.30 28.24 1.74
C VAL A 171 -3.15 27.24 1.88
N PRO A 172 -2.14 27.53 2.73
CA PRO A 172 -1.06 26.60 3.04
C PRO A 172 -1.60 25.34 3.72
N ARG A 173 -1.21 24.16 3.22
CA ARG A 173 -1.70 22.85 3.65
C ARG A 173 -0.55 21.97 4.13
N TYR A 174 -0.87 20.92 4.88
CA TYR A 174 0.09 19.87 5.20
C TYR A 174 0.41 19.08 3.92
N PRO A 175 1.70 18.79 3.64
CA PRO A 175 2.07 17.82 2.59
C PRO A 175 1.81 16.39 3.11
N SER A 176 0.53 16.00 3.22
CA SER A 176 0.12 14.74 3.86
C SER A 176 0.68 13.52 3.13
N GLU A 177 0.87 13.60 1.80
CA GLU A 177 1.48 12.54 1.00
C GLU A 177 2.90 12.22 1.49
N LEU A 178 3.69 13.28 1.81
CA LEU A 178 5.07 13.11 2.30
C LEU A 178 5.11 12.66 3.76
N ILE A 179 4.13 13.09 4.58
CA ILE A 179 3.97 12.62 5.96
C ILE A 179 3.60 11.13 5.94
N GLU A 180 2.63 10.74 5.12
CA GLU A 180 2.22 9.34 4.95
C GLU A 180 3.37 8.50 4.36
N ALA A 181 4.12 9.01 3.35
CA ALA A 181 5.32 8.35 2.82
C ALA A 181 6.35 8.09 3.93
N SER A 182 6.53 9.05 4.83
CA SER A 182 7.48 8.91 5.94
C SER A 182 7.02 7.86 6.96
N LEU A 183 5.75 7.87 7.36
CA LEU A 183 5.22 6.99 8.40
C LEU A 183 4.92 5.58 7.88
N GLU A 184 4.07 5.48 6.85
CA GLU A 184 3.61 4.21 6.26
C GLU A 184 4.73 3.55 5.43
N GLY A 185 5.60 4.38 4.84
CA GLY A 185 6.74 3.95 4.02
C GLY A 185 8.01 3.79 4.83
N ILE A 186 8.79 4.88 5.04
CA ILE A 186 10.16 4.82 5.56
C ILE A 186 10.21 4.22 6.98
N VAL A 187 9.46 4.77 7.93
CA VAL A 187 9.51 4.32 9.33
C VAL A 187 9.07 2.86 9.43
N LEU A 188 7.95 2.50 8.82
CA LEU A 188 7.44 1.13 8.85
C LEU A 188 8.39 0.17 8.12
N PHE A 189 9.04 0.61 7.03
CA PHE A 189 10.05 -0.19 6.34
C PHE A 189 11.25 -0.51 7.24
N ILE A 190 11.78 0.49 7.94
CA ILE A 190 12.88 0.30 8.89
C ILE A 190 12.48 -0.67 10.00
N VAL A 191 11.27 -0.52 10.57
CA VAL A 191 10.74 -1.44 11.57
C VAL A 191 10.69 -2.87 11.03
N MET A 192 10.20 -3.07 9.80
CA MET A 192 10.11 -4.39 9.18
C MET A 192 11.48 -4.99 8.86
N LEU A 193 12.44 -4.17 8.40
CA LEU A 193 13.83 -4.62 8.16
C LEU A 193 14.53 -5.04 9.47
N ILE A 194 14.25 -4.34 10.56
CA ILE A 194 14.77 -4.72 11.88
C ILE A 194 14.08 -5.99 12.38
N ALA A 195 12.73 -6.04 12.30
CA ALA A 195 11.94 -7.16 12.78
C ALA A 195 12.32 -8.49 12.09
N VAL A 196 12.53 -8.48 10.77
CA VAL A 196 12.91 -9.68 10.04
C VAL A 196 14.29 -10.22 10.40
N ARG A 197 15.17 -9.42 11.01
CA ARG A 197 16.48 -9.89 11.48
C ARG A 197 16.38 -10.74 12.73
N PHE A 198 15.31 -10.57 13.53
CA PHE A 198 15.12 -11.38 14.73
C PHE A 198 14.62 -12.76 14.36
N GLU A 199 15.46 -13.77 14.53
CA GLU A 199 15.13 -15.16 14.22
C GLU A 199 13.89 -15.63 14.97
N LYS A 200 13.74 -15.25 16.24
CA LYS A 200 12.55 -15.56 17.07
C LYS A 200 11.24 -15.13 16.41
N LEU A 201 11.22 -13.97 15.75
CA LEU A 201 10.03 -13.49 15.04
C LEU A 201 9.77 -14.28 13.75
N ARG A 202 10.81 -14.70 13.05
CA ARG A 202 10.67 -15.51 11.83
C ARG A 202 10.10 -16.90 12.08
N PHE A 203 10.35 -17.47 13.28
CA PHE A 203 9.73 -18.73 13.69
C PHE A 203 8.26 -18.58 14.15
N CYS A 204 7.79 -17.38 14.41
CA CYS A 204 6.42 -17.07 14.76
C CYS A 204 5.65 -16.71 13.48
N SER A 205 5.13 -17.73 12.75
CA SER A 205 4.40 -17.50 11.47
C SER A 205 3.20 -16.57 11.68
N GLY A 206 3.15 -15.48 10.89
CA GLY A 206 2.15 -14.41 11.01
C GLY A 206 2.60 -13.22 11.87
N ALA A 207 3.72 -13.33 12.60
CA ALA A 207 4.19 -12.25 13.47
C ALA A 207 4.65 -11.01 12.69
N LEU A 208 5.43 -11.19 11.63
CA LEU A 208 5.87 -10.07 10.79
C LEU A 208 4.68 -9.43 10.05
N THR A 209 3.74 -10.22 9.56
CA THR A 209 2.48 -9.73 8.99
C THR A 209 1.69 -8.94 10.03
N GLY A 210 1.62 -9.44 11.26
CA GLY A 210 0.98 -8.75 12.38
C GLY A 210 1.64 -7.41 12.71
N ILE A 211 2.98 -7.36 12.76
CA ILE A 211 3.75 -6.12 12.99
C ILE A 211 3.47 -5.11 11.86
N PHE A 212 3.46 -5.57 10.61
CA PHE A 212 3.14 -4.71 9.47
C PHE A 212 1.71 -4.15 9.57
N VAL A 213 0.71 -5.01 9.79
CA VAL A 213 -0.72 -4.60 9.82
C VAL A 213 -0.99 -3.66 10.98
N ALA A 214 -0.47 -3.93 12.18
CA ALA A 214 -0.61 -3.05 13.33
C ALA A 214 0.15 -1.73 13.13
N GLY A 215 1.39 -1.79 12.65
CA GLY A 215 2.23 -0.63 12.38
C GLY A 215 1.63 0.28 11.31
N TYR A 216 1.10 -0.30 10.23
CA TYR A 216 0.39 0.45 9.20
C TYR A 216 -0.88 1.12 9.77
N GLY A 217 -1.68 0.41 10.57
CA GLY A 217 -2.86 0.98 11.22
C GLY A 217 -2.51 2.18 12.11
N ILE A 218 -1.43 2.11 12.88
CA ILE A 218 -0.95 3.22 13.71
C ILE A 218 -0.47 4.38 12.83
N ALA A 219 0.35 4.11 11.82
CA ALA A 219 0.83 5.11 10.88
C ALA A 219 -0.32 5.81 10.16
N ARG A 220 -1.34 5.04 9.74
CA ARG A 220 -2.54 5.55 9.07
C ARG A 220 -3.36 6.45 9.98
N ILE A 221 -3.63 6.06 11.23
CA ILE A 221 -4.32 6.92 12.20
C ILE A 221 -3.56 8.23 12.38
N THR A 222 -2.23 8.17 12.48
CA THR A 222 -1.38 9.36 12.65
C THR A 222 -1.42 10.24 11.40
N GLY A 223 -1.32 9.68 10.20
CA GLY A 223 -1.39 10.40 8.93
C GLY A 223 -2.73 11.11 8.71
N GLU A 224 -3.84 10.49 9.15
CA GLU A 224 -5.19 11.05 9.03
C GLU A 224 -5.40 12.37 9.79
N PHE A 225 -4.58 12.69 10.78
CA PHE A 225 -4.63 14.01 11.44
C PHE A 225 -4.15 15.13 10.50
N PHE A 226 -3.37 14.83 9.50
CA PHE A 226 -2.81 15.80 8.54
C PHE A 226 -3.54 15.79 7.20
N ARG A 227 -4.18 14.68 6.84
CA ARG A 227 -4.86 14.45 5.57
C ARG A 227 -6.20 15.18 5.51
N GLU A 228 -6.55 15.74 4.35
CA GLU A 228 -7.91 16.17 4.05
C GLU A 228 -8.80 14.93 3.88
N PRO A 229 -9.94 14.83 4.61
CA PRO A 229 -10.89 13.74 4.39
C PRO A 229 -11.42 13.73 2.96
N ASP A 230 -11.74 12.54 2.44
CA ASP A 230 -12.35 12.42 1.13
C ASP A 230 -13.67 13.23 1.08
N TRP A 231 -13.83 14.08 0.08
CA TRP A 231 -14.91 15.06 -0.01
C TRP A 231 -16.32 14.46 0.10
N PHE A 232 -16.50 13.20 -0.33
CA PHE A 232 -17.80 12.52 -0.30
C PHE A 232 -18.10 11.84 1.05
N LEU A 233 -17.12 11.64 1.92
CA LEU A 233 -17.28 11.05 3.25
C LEU A 233 -17.22 12.12 4.35
N GLY A 234 -16.35 13.11 4.20
CA GLY A 234 -16.13 14.14 5.19
C GLY A 234 -15.67 13.59 6.55
N PHE A 235 -16.02 14.31 7.60
CA PHE A 235 -15.83 13.86 8.97
C PHE A 235 -17.01 13.02 9.44
N LEU A 236 -16.71 11.92 10.09
CA LEU A 236 -17.66 11.02 10.73
C LEU A 236 -17.95 11.51 12.17
N PRO A 237 -18.89 10.85 12.89
CA PRO A 237 -19.17 11.19 14.30
C PRO A 237 -17.88 11.28 15.14
N PHE A 238 -17.86 12.21 16.08
CA PHE A 238 -16.72 12.55 16.95
C PHE A 238 -15.49 13.13 16.19
N GLY A 239 -15.67 13.64 14.96
CA GLY A 239 -14.59 14.22 14.16
C GLY A 239 -13.58 13.22 13.64
N THR A 240 -13.93 11.94 13.62
CA THR A 240 -13.09 10.86 13.07
C THR A 240 -13.17 10.79 11.54
N THR A 241 -12.21 10.10 10.93
CA THR A 241 -12.23 9.79 9.50
C THR A 241 -12.44 8.30 9.25
N MET A 242 -12.88 7.92 8.06
CA MET A 242 -13.02 6.51 7.68
C MET A 242 -11.68 5.78 7.81
N GLY A 243 -10.57 6.44 7.44
CA GLY A 243 -9.23 5.86 7.59
C GLY A 243 -8.88 5.51 9.03
N GLN A 244 -9.26 6.36 10.00
CA GLN A 244 -9.05 6.08 11.42
C GLN A 244 -9.90 4.91 11.91
N ILE A 245 -11.20 4.89 11.56
CA ILE A 245 -12.11 3.81 11.99
C ILE A 245 -11.67 2.45 11.45
N LEU A 246 -11.30 2.37 10.17
CA LEU A 246 -10.84 1.12 9.55
C LEU A 246 -9.47 0.67 10.07
N SER A 247 -8.66 1.58 10.58
CA SER A 247 -7.34 1.24 11.14
C SER A 247 -7.42 0.56 12.51
N ILE A 248 -8.48 0.83 13.30
CA ILE A 248 -8.64 0.19 14.63
C ILE A 248 -8.72 -1.34 14.50
N PRO A 249 -9.64 -1.93 13.71
CA PRO A 249 -9.68 -3.39 13.54
C PRO A 249 -8.39 -3.95 12.93
N MET A 250 -7.67 -3.19 12.09
CA MET A 250 -6.37 -3.62 11.58
C MET A 250 -5.33 -3.74 12.70
N ILE A 251 -5.27 -2.77 13.63
CA ILE A 251 -4.36 -2.83 14.77
C ILE A 251 -4.68 -4.04 15.63
N LEU A 252 -5.97 -4.27 15.94
CA LEU A 252 -6.40 -5.42 16.74
C LEU A 252 -6.07 -6.75 16.05
N ALA A 253 -6.32 -6.87 14.74
CA ALA A 253 -5.97 -8.04 13.95
C ALA A 253 -4.45 -8.27 13.91
N GLY A 254 -3.67 -7.21 13.74
CA GLY A 254 -2.20 -7.29 13.76
C GLY A 254 -1.66 -7.78 15.11
N ILE A 255 -2.16 -7.24 16.21
CA ILE A 255 -1.82 -7.71 17.57
C ILE A 255 -2.25 -9.18 17.74
N GLY A 256 -3.45 -9.54 17.28
CA GLY A 256 -3.95 -10.91 17.31
C GLY A 256 -3.03 -11.88 16.57
N LEU A 257 -2.53 -11.51 15.38
CA LEU A 257 -1.59 -12.32 14.60
C LEU A 257 -0.23 -12.48 15.33
N ILE A 258 0.28 -11.43 15.96
CA ILE A 258 1.53 -11.50 16.72
C ILE A 258 1.38 -12.48 17.89
N LEU A 259 0.29 -12.34 18.66
CA LEU A 259 0.03 -13.21 19.82
C LEU A 259 -0.23 -14.66 19.40
N TRP A 260 -0.95 -14.87 18.31
CA TRP A 260 -1.20 -16.18 17.76
C TRP A 260 0.08 -16.86 17.29
N GLY A 261 0.93 -16.14 16.52
CA GLY A 261 2.22 -16.66 16.05
C GLY A 261 3.18 -16.98 17.20
N ALA A 262 3.15 -16.18 18.29
CA ALA A 262 3.97 -16.43 19.48
C ALA A 262 3.57 -17.73 20.20
N LYS A 263 2.28 -18.09 20.17
CA LYS A 263 1.76 -19.35 20.76
C LYS A 263 2.01 -20.57 19.87
N HIS A 264 2.03 -20.40 18.54
CA HIS A 264 2.12 -21.47 17.55
C HIS A 264 3.48 -21.37 16.82
N LYS A 265 4.58 -21.41 17.60
CA LYS A 265 5.92 -21.41 17.00
C LYS A 265 6.09 -22.63 16.12
N SER A 266 6.41 -22.41 14.85
CA SER A 266 6.80 -23.51 13.96
C SER A 266 8.15 -24.06 14.41
N ALA A 267 8.23 -25.36 14.62
CA ALA A 267 9.50 -26.06 14.86
C ALA A 267 10.42 -25.94 13.64
#